data_4c2757835bc97cbfd46315f562dc4550
#
_entry.id   4c2757835bc97cbfd46315f562dc4550
#
_cell.length_a   1.000
_cell.length_b   1.000
_cell.length_c   1.000
_cell.angle_alpha   90.00
_cell.angle_beta   90.00
_cell.angle_gamma   90.00
#
_symmetry.space_group_name_H-M   'P 1'
#
loop_
_entity.id
_entity.type
_entity.pdbx_description
1 polymer ?
#
loop_
_entity_poly.entity_id
_entity_poly.type
_entity_poly.pdbx_seq_one_letter_code
_entity_poly.pdbx_strand_id
1 'polypeptide(L)'
;MKKTIISLLLFCFVTLVMAQSKLSPYTRHFINEKEQIKTDKTCSSKFKVKKIDEIDYVKAYIYLKAQTDPYFLESYGVKVNTCIDSLITAQIPVSKIETISSLNNIKYVQISTPIYQKMNKARTETLVDNVQSGKDLTTPFLGKDVVIGIVDNGFEYGHINFYNTDGTELRVKRVWNQNKNGKAPSGFTYGTEYTTTDEILAAKYDVTDETHATHVTGIAAGADHTKSYYGVAGEADIVLVSYDLNDNTTDQVSLSDAMKYIYDYAESVGKPCVINMSLGSHIGPHDGTSTFDQVADNLQGPGKLFAGAAGNEGCDPMHLSKTFTSSDNTLKTFIDFLDNSDRYSMLDIWGEPGETFKITIDRYNISKNKSEYSETVNISGNGSKTIS
;
A
#
# COMPACT_ATOMS: atom_id res chain seq x y z
N MET A 1 7.71 -60.48 9.60
CA MET A 1 6.61 -60.08 8.70
C MET A 1 5.74 -58.91 9.18
N LYS A 2 5.37 -58.81 10.46
CA LYS A 2 4.52 -57.66 10.94
C LYS A 2 5.18 -56.26 10.88
N LYS A 3 6.48 -56.13 11.04
CA LYS A 3 7.20 -54.82 10.97
C LYS A 3 7.31 -54.26 9.56
N THR A 4 7.39 -55.09 8.53
CA THR A 4 7.49 -54.69 7.15
C THR A 4 6.17 -54.15 6.58
N ILE A 5 5.04 -54.67 7.05
CA ILE A 5 3.70 -54.21 6.63
C ILE A 5 3.38 -52.85 7.23
N ILE A 6 3.80 -52.58 8.47
CA ILE A 6 3.59 -51.27 9.12
C ILE A 6 4.43 -50.21 8.41
N SER A 7 5.66 -50.52 7.98
CA SER A 7 6.52 -49.58 7.22
C SER A 7 5.94 -49.25 5.86
N LEU A 8 5.33 -50.21 5.17
CA LEU A 8 4.70 -50.00 3.87
C LEU A 8 3.39 -49.20 3.97
N LEU A 9 2.61 -49.38 5.02
CA LEU A 9 1.41 -48.60 5.31
C LEU A 9 1.75 -47.15 5.70
N LEU A 10 2.85 -46.90 6.43
CA LEU A 10 3.33 -45.56 6.73
C LEU A 10 3.87 -44.85 5.48
N PHE A 11 4.49 -45.58 4.57
CA PHE A 11 4.98 -45.01 3.31
C PHE A 11 3.86 -44.65 2.32
N CYS A 12 2.78 -45.43 2.29
CA CYS A 12 1.58 -45.08 1.51
C CYS A 12 0.81 -43.90 2.09
N PHE A 13 0.90 -43.64 3.40
CA PHE A 13 0.24 -42.45 4.01
C PHE A 13 1.03 -41.15 3.79
N VAL A 14 2.35 -41.22 3.60
CA VAL A 14 3.21 -40.04 3.35
C VAL A 14 3.14 -39.56 1.90
N THR A 15 2.70 -40.38 0.95
CA THR A 15 2.51 -40.00 -0.45
C THR A 15 1.14 -39.35 -0.75
N LEU A 16 0.28 -39.19 0.24
CA LEU A 16 -1.00 -38.46 0.14
C LEU A 16 -0.87 -36.99 0.54
N VAL A 17 0.34 -36.47 0.48
CA VAL A 17 0.60 -35.09 0.87
C VAL A 17 0.82 -34.20 -0.36
N MET A 18 -0.05 -33.21 -0.46
CA MET A 18 0.10 -31.96 -1.18
C MET A 18 -0.09 -32.02 -2.70
N ALA A 19 -1.24 -32.46 -3.16
CA ALA A 19 -1.80 -31.79 -4.33
C ALA A 19 -2.11 -30.34 -3.89
N GLN A 20 -1.18 -29.44 -4.21
CA GLN A 20 -1.38 -28.00 -3.98
C GLN A 20 -2.71 -27.62 -4.63
N SER A 21 -3.67 -27.15 -3.83
CA SER A 21 -4.99 -26.84 -4.34
C SER A 21 -4.85 -25.79 -5.46
N LYS A 22 -5.31 -26.11 -6.63
CA LYS A 22 -5.34 -25.18 -7.77
C LYS A 22 -6.39 -24.07 -7.62
N LEU A 23 -7.06 -24.01 -6.48
CA LEU A 23 -8.05 -22.99 -6.16
C LEU A 23 -7.51 -22.00 -5.13
N SER A 24 -7.72 -20.71 -5.35
CA SER A 24 -7.39 -19.70 -4.36
C SER A 24 -8.13 -19.92 -3.04
N PRO A 25 -7.61 -19.45 -1.89
CA PRO A 25 -8.33 -19.51 -0.61
C PRO A 25 -9.72 -18.89 -0.70
N TYR A 26 -9.85 -17.76 -1.40
CA TYR A 26 -11.12 -17.07 -1.61
C TYR A 26 -12.09 -17.90 -2.46
N THR A 27 -11.61 -18.58 -3.49
CA THR A 27 -12.42 -19.48 -4.34
C THR A 27 -12.94 -20.67 -3.53
N ARG A 28 -12.08 -21.26 -2.69
CA ARG A 28 -12.49 -22.36 -1.79
C ARG A 28 -13.54 -21.91 -0.78
N HIS A 29 -13.38 -20.73 -0.21
CA HIS A 29 -14.36 -20.15 0.70
C HIS A 29 -15.72 -19.98 0.01
N PHE A 30 -15.73 -19.48 -1.23
CA PHE A 30 -16.95 -19.37 -2.04
C PHE A 30 -17.65 -20.70 -2.27
N ILE A 31 -16.91 -21.74 -2.62
CA ILE A 31 -17.49 -23.08 -2.84
C ILE A 31 -18.13 -23.61 -1.57
N ASN A 32 -17.42 -23.51 -0.44
CA ASN A 32 -17.89 -23.98 0.86
C ASN A 32 -19.13 -23.21 1.34
N GLU A 33 -19.17 -21.89 1.16
CA GLU A 33 -20.33 -21.07 1.53
C GLU A 33 -21.54 -21.40 0.65
N LYS A 34 -21.32 -21.67 -0.64
CA LYS A 34 -22.41 -22.07 -1.55
C LYS A 34 -23.04 -23.41 -1.19
N GLU A 35 -22.29 -24.33 -0.67
CA GLU A 35 -22.82 -25.60 -0.15
C GLU A 35 -23.64 -25.37 1.12
N GLN A 36 -23.22 -24.46 1.99
CA GLN A 36 -23.97 -24.09 3.21
C GLN A 36 -25.27 -23.35 2.89
N ILE A 37 -25.29 -22.42 1.91
CA ILE A 37 -26.49 -21.67 1.50
C ILE A 37 -27.54 -22.60 0.90
N LYS A 38 -27.16 -23.70 0.26
CA LYS A 38 -28.11 -24.71 -0.23
C LYS A 38 -28.88 -25.38 0.92
N THR A 39 -28.29 -25.44 2.11
CA THR A 39 -28.86 -26.03 3.30
C THR A 39 -29.55 -25.03 4.23
N ASP A 40 -29.14 -23.76 4.20
CA ASP A 40 -29.71 -22.68 5.03
C ASP A 40 -30.07 -21.46 4.16
N LYS A 41 -31.35 -21.28 3.88
CA LYS A 41 -31.91 -20.20 3.04
C LYS A 41 -31.87 -18.81 3.71
N THR A 42 -31.39 -18.68 4.93
CA THR A 42 -31.33 -17.39 5.66
C THR A 42 -30.04 -16.61 5.41
N CYS A 43 -29.01 -17.22 4.80
CA CYS A 43 -27.75 -16.58 4.48
C CYS A 43 -27.78 -15.90 3.10
N SER A 44 -27.49 -14.60 3.05
CA SER A 44 -27.24 -13.90 1.79
C SER A 44 -25.79 -14.06 1.35
N SER A 45 -25.56 -14.44 0.09
CA SER A 45 -24.20 -14.59 -0.46
C SER A 45 -23.48 -13.26 -0.56
N LYS A 46 -22.26 -13.17 0.00
CA LYS A 46 -21.35 -12.02 -0.14
C LYS A 46 -20.62 -11.98 -1.49
N PHE A 47 -20.79 -13.02 -2.30
CA PHE A 47 -20.09 -13.19 -3.56
C PHE A 47 -20.91 -12.70 -4.75
N LYS A 48 -20.24 -12.06 -5.71
CA LYS A 48 -20.88 -11.54 -6.90
C LYS A 48 -21.07 -12.63 -7.96
N VAL A 49 -22.28 -13.20 -7.99
CA VAL A 49 -22.71 -14.18 -8.98
C VAL A 49 -23.61 -13.49 -10.01
N LYS A 50 -23.39 -13.76 -11.30
CA LYS A 50 -24.22 -13.23 -12.39
C LYS A 50 -24.96 -14.41 -13.05
N LYS A 51 -26.27 -14.29 -13.18
CA LYS A 51 -27.09 -15.25 -13.91
C LYS A 51 -27.10 -14.90 -15.42
N ILE A 52 -26.76 -15.85 -16.26
CA ILE A 52 -26.78 -15.74 -17.71
C ILE A 52 -27.43 -17.02 -18.24
N ASP A 53 -28.51 -16.90 -19.01
CA ASP A 53 -29.26 -18.04 -19.58
C ASP A 53 -29.55 -19.14 -18.53
N GLU A 54 -30.09 -18.72 -17.39
CA GLU A 54 -30.43 -19.57 -16.22
C GLU A 54 -29.20 -20.24 -15.54
N ILE A 55 -27.98 -19.98 -15.96
CA ILE A 55 -26.74 -20.51 -15.37
C ILE A 55 -26.05 -19.42 -14.54
N ASP A 56 -25.65 -19.79 -13.34
CA ASP A 56 -24.89 -18.92 -12.45
C ASP A 56 -23.41 -18.88 -12.86
N TYR A 57 -22.88 -17.69 -13.10
CA TYR A 57 -21.48 -17.44 -13.46
C TYR A 57 -20.76 -16.57 -12.42
N VAL A 58 -19.45 -16.83 -12.25
CA VAL A 58 -18.52 -15.95 -11.54
C VAL A 58 -17.42 -15.51 -12.49
N LYS A 59 -16.93 -14.27 -12.33
CA LYS A 59 -15.72 -13.83 -13.00
C LYS A 59 -14.49 -14.42 -12.30
N ALA A 60 -13.49 -14.84 -13.06
CA ALA A 60 -12.29 -15.45 -12.53
C ALA A 60 -11.06 -15.15 -13.38
N TYR A 61 -9.90 -15.24 -12.72
CA TYR A 61 -8.61 -15.44 -13.36
C TYR A 61 -8.31 -16.94 -13.42
N ILE A 62 -7.84 -17.40 -14.57
CA ILE A 62 -7.39 -18.79 -14.76
C ILE A 62 -5.96 -18.76 -15.30
N TYR A 63 -5.05 -19.39 -14.56
CA TYR A 63 -3.67 -19.60 -15.01
C TYR A 63 -3.55 -20.94 -15.72
N LEU A 64 -3.13 -20.89 -16.98
CA LEU A 64 -2.94 -22.06 -17.82
C LEU A 64 -1.48 -22.55 -17.74
N LYS A 65 -1.24 -23.79 -18.12
CA LYS A 65 0.10 -24.26 -18.46
C LYS A 65 0.55 -23.63 -19.78
N ALA A 66 1.86 -23.50 -19.97
CA ALA A 66 2.44 -22.95 -21.18
C ALA A 66 1.90 -23.68 -22.43
N GLN A 67 1.72 -22.93 -23.52
CA GLN A 67 1.25 -23.44 -24.82
C GLN A 67 -0.17 -24.08 -24.80
N THR A 68 -0.99 -23.75 -23.81
CA THR A 68 -2.37 -24.22 -23.78
C THR A 68 -3.28 -23.21 -24.52
N ASP A 69 -4.06 -23.69 -25.49
CA ASP A 69 -5.10 -22.89 -26.13
C ASP A 69 -6.20 -22.60 -25.09
N PRO A 70 -6.47 -21.33 -24.73
CA PRO A 70 -7.47 -20.98 -23.72
C PRO A 70 -8.91 -21.35 -24.14
N TYR A 71 -9.21 -21.39 -25.41
CA TYR A 71 -10.57 -21.61 -25.91
C TYR A 71 -11.08 -23.04 -25.74
N PHE A 72 -10.22 -23.99 -25.37
CA PHE A 72 -10.70 -25.33 -24.98
C PHE A 72 -11.68 -25.30 -23.80
N LEU A 73 -11.63 -24.26 -22.98
CA LEU A 73 -12.51 -24.07 -21.83
C LEU A 73 -13.96 -23.77 -22.23
N GLU A 74 -14.21 -23.32 -23.44
CA GLU A 74 -15.57 -23.08 -23.95
C GLU A 74 -16.42 -24.36 -23.97
N SER A 75 -15.79 -25.52 -24.19
CA SER A 75 -16.46 -26.82 -24.11
C SER A 75 -17.01 -27.14 -22.71
N TYR A 76 -16.52 -26.45 -21.67
CA TYR A 76 -17.03 -26.53 -20.30
C TYR A 76 -18.03 -25.43 -19.95
N GLY A 77 -18.44 -24.61 -20.93
CA GLY A 77 -19.34 -23.47 -20.75
C GLY A 77 -18.66 -22.21 -20.20
N VAL A 78 -17.32 -22.18 -20.17
CA VAL A 78 -16.55 -20.99 -19.78
C VAL A 78 -16.60 -19.97 -20.90
N LYS A 79 -16.82 -18.70 -20.54
CA LYS A 79 -16.75 -17.58 -21.50
C LYS A 79 -15.40 -16.91 -21.29
N VAL A 80 -14.45 -17.14 -22.20
CA VAL A 80 -13.12 -16.51 -22.18
C VAL A 80 -13.25 -15.06 -22.63
N ASN A 81 -12.64 -14.12 -21.88
CA ASN A 81 -12.69 -12.69 -22.20
C ASN A 81 -11.35 -12.17 -22.71
N THR A 82 -10.32 -12.15 -21.84
CA THR A 82 -9.00 -11.59 -22.16
C THR A 82 -7.94 -12.65 -21.96
N CYS A 83 -6.99 -12.72 -22.89
CA CYS A 83 -5.84 -13.61 -22.83
C CYS A 83 -4.57 -12.77 -22.73
N ILE A 84 -3.80 -13.00 -21.65
CA ILE A 84 -2.51 -12.35 -21.40
C ILE A 84 -1.52 -13.49 -21.12
N ASP A 85 -0.79 -13.90 -22.13
CA ASP A 85 0.10 -15.09 -22.09
C ASP A 85 -0.62 -16.34 -21.57
N SER A 86 -0.23 -16.83 -20.40
CA SER A 86 -0.83 -18.00 -19.76
C SER A 86 -1.94 -17.64 -18.74
N LEU A 87 -2.24 -16.37 -18.57
CA LEU A 87 -3.32 -15.87 -17.71
C LEU A 87 -4.52 -15.46 -18.55
N ILE A 88 -5.69 -15.93 -18.18
CA ILE A 88 -6.93 -15.49 -18.82
C ILE A 88 -7.91 -14.95 -17.80
N THR A 89 -8.73 -13.98 -18.23
CA THR A 89 -9.95 -13.61 -17.54
C THR A 89 -11.13 -14.31 -18.18
N ALA A 90 -12.02 -14.83 -17.35
CA ALA A 90 -13.16 -15.62 -17.85
C ALA A 90 -14.39 -15.49 -16.96
N GLN A 91 -15.54 -15.89 -17.49
CA GLN A 91 -16.73 -16.19 -16.69
C GLN A 91 -16.89 -17.71 -16.63
N ILE A 92 -16.87 -18.23 -15.41
CA ILE A 92 -16.94 -19.68 -15.16
C ILE A 92 -18.34 -20.02 -14.63
N PRO A 93 -19.01 -21.03 -15.18
CA PRO A 93 -20.22 -21.56 -14.53
C PRO A 93 -19.86 -22.05 -13.13
N VAL A 94 -20.61 -21.57 -12.14
CA VAL A 94 -20.31 -21.90 -10.72
C VAL A 94 -20.23 -23.41 -10.47
N SER A 95 -21.08 -24.18 -11.15
CA SER A 95 -21.07 -25.65 -11.06
C SER A 95 -19.85 -26.34 -11.68
N LYS A 96 -19.00 -25.60 -12.40
CA LYS A 96 -17.85 -26.11 -13.14
C LYS A 96 -16.49 -25.70 -12.55
N ILE A 97 -16.46 -24.89 -11.49
CA ILE A 97 -15.20 -24.38 -10.92
C ILE A 97 -14.27 -25.51 -10.50
N GLU A 98 -14.77 -26.50 -9.79
CA GLU A 98 -13.96 -27.64 -9.33
C GLU A 98 -13.51 -28.52 -10.51
N THR A 99 -14.43 -28.81 -11.45
CA THR A 99 -14.12 -29.55 -12.67
C THR A 99 -12.98 -28.89 -13.44
N ILE A 100 -13.07 -27.56 -13.66
CA ILE A 100 -12.06 -26.80 -14.40
C ILE A 100 -10.73 -26.81 -13.64
N SER A 101 -10.74 -26.60 -12.34
CA SER A 101 -9.51 -26.62 -11.53
C SER A 101 -8.79 -27.98 -11.58
N SER A 102 -9.53 -29.07 -11.75
CA SER A 102 -8.97 -30.42 -11.83
C SER A 102 -8.26 -30.73 -13.16
N LEU A 103 -8.55 -29.97 -14.22
CA LEU A 103 -7.98 -30.22 -15.55
C LEU A 103 -6.44 -30.08 -15.55
N ASN A 104 -5.78 -30.96 -16.32
CA ASN A 104 -4.31 -31.01 -16.38
C ASN A 104 -3.68 -29.70 -16.88
N ASN A 105 -4.36 -29.00 -17.78
CA ASN A 105 -3.88 -27.77 -18.41
C ASN A 105 -4.07 -26.52 -17.52
N ILE A 106 -4.74 -26.64 -16.39
CA ILE A 106 -4.96 -25.56 -15.44
C ILE A 106 -3.90 -25.60 -14.35
N LYS A 107 -3.26 -24.46 -14.10
CA LYS A 107 -2.35 -24.25 -12.96
C LYS A 107 -3.12 -23.76 -11.74
N TYR A 108 -4.02 -22.77 -11.93
CA TYR A 108 -4.66 -22.11 -10.82
C TYR A 108 -5.95 -21.41 -11.26
N VAL A 109 -6.92 -21.33 -10.36
CA VAL A 109 -8.20 -20.63 -10.57
C VAL A 109 -8.48 -19.74 -9.36
N GLN A 110 -8.74 -18.47 -9.63
CA GLN A 110 -9.10 -17.47 -8.65
C GLN A 110 -10.36 -16.73 -9.10
N ILE A 111 -11.46 -16.87 -8.39
CA ILE A 111 -12.63 -16.02 -8.65
C ILE A 111 -12.32 -14.58 -8.27
N SER A 112 -12.99 -13.64 -8.97
CA SER A 112 -12.83 -12.20 -8.73
C SER A 112 -13.17 -11.86 -7.29
N THR A 113 -12.25 -11.17 -6.62
CA THR A 113 -12.48 -10.57 -5.32
C THR A 113 -13.26 -9.27 -5.47
N PRO A 114 -14.08 -8.88 -4.49
CA PRO A 114 -14.79 -7.62 -4.55
C PRO A 114 -13.83 -6.44 -4.52
N ILE A 115 -14.06 -5.48 -5.40
CA ILE A 115 -13.40 -4.18 -5.38
C ILE A 115 -14.41 -3.19 -4.78
N TYR A 116 -13.98 -2.48 -3.75
CA TYR A 116 -14.78 -1.45 -3.10
C TYR A 116 -14.24 -0.08 -3.49
N GLN A 117 -15.13 0.88 -3.69
CA GLN A 117 -14.75 2.27 -3.72
C GLN A 117 -14.16 2.63 -2.36
N LYS A 118 -12.90 3.04 -2.35
CA LYS A 118 -12.25 3.49 -1.13
C LYS A 118 -12.74 4.92 -0.85
N MET A 119 -12.86 5.29 0.44
CA MET A 119 -13.27 6.60 0.97
C MET A 119 -14.77 6.90 1.03
N ASN A 120 -15.64 6.27 0.27
CA ASN A 120 -17.10 6.52 0.36
C ASN A 120 -17.71 6.16 1.73
N LYS A 121 -17.05 5.27 2.50
CA LYS A 121 -17.44 4.90 3.87
C LYS A 121 -16.48 5.44 4.92
N ALA A 122 -15.24 5.77 4.56
CA ALA A 122 -14.21 6.21 5.49
C ALA A 122 -14.64 7.47 6.27
N ARG A 123 -15.32 8.40 5.64
CA ARG A 123 -15.85 9.62 6.26
C ARG A 123 -16.82 9.32 7.41
N THR A 124 -17.72 8.36 7.21
CA THR A 124 -18.68 7.93 8.23
C THR A 124 -18.00 7.17 9.35
N GLU A 125 -17.10 6.24 9.01
CA GLU A 125 -16.35 5.44 10.00
C GLU A 125 -15.40 6.27 10.85
N THR A 126 -14.79 7.31 10.27
CA THR A 126 -13.91 8.27 10.98
C THR A 126 -14.65 9.44 11.60
N LEU A 127 -15.97 9.47 11.52
CA LEU A 127 -16.85 10.53 12.04
C LEU A 127 -16.62 11.93 11.43
N VAL A 128 -15.96 12.02 10.29
CA VAL A 128 -15.72 13.28 9.57
C VAL A 128 -17.03 14.00 9.25
N ASP A 129 -18.06 13.26 8.83
CA ASP A 129 -19.38 13.84 8.54
C ASP A 129 -20.02 14.50 9.78
N ASN A 130 -19.78 13.93 10.97
CA ASN A 130 -20.25 14.53 12.23
C ASN A 130 -19.51 15.83 12.53
N VAL A 131 -18.19 15.88 12.34
CA VAL A 131 -17.37 17.08 12.55
C VAL A 131 -17.78 18.19 11.58
N GLN A 132 -17.94 17.85 10.30
CA GLN A 132 -18.32 18.82 9.27
C GLN A 132 -19.76 19.33 9.39
N SER A 133 -20.68 18.52 9.92
CA SER A 133 -22.05 18.95 10.21
C SER A 133 -22.19 19.66 11.55
N GLY A 134 -21.16 19.64 12.38
CA GLY A 134 -21.22 20.18 13.75
C GLY A 134 -22.03 19.32 14.71
N LYS A 135 -22.28 18.04 14.38
CA LYS A 135 -23.04 17.14 15.24
C LYS A 135 -22.34 16.95 16.59
N ASP A 136 -23.03 17.24 17.67
CA ASP A 136 -22.51 17.22 19.05
C ASP A 136 -21.33 18.17 19.30
N LEU A 137 -21.14 19.19 18.44
CA LEU A 137 -20.13 20.24 18.54
C LEU A 137 -20.77 21.63 18.61
N THR A 138 -19.98 22.61 19.00
CA THR A 138 -20.47 24.02 19.08
C THR A 138 -20.72 24.63 17.70
N THR A 139 -19.96 24.23 16.70
CA THR A 139 -20.06 24.72 15.32
C THR A 139 -19.55 23.61 14.35
N PRO A 140 -19.93 23.66 13.07
CA PRO A 140 -19.27 22.89 12.00
C PRO A 140 -17.79 23.26 11.87
N PHE A 141 -16.95 22.25 11.56
CA PHE A 141 -15.52 22.44 11.27
C PHE A 141 -15.18 21.87 9.90
N LEU A 142 -14.78 22.74 8.98
CA LEU A 142 -14.40 22.42 7.60
C LEU A 142 -12.96 22.83 7.29
N GLY A 143 -12.15 23.15 8.29
CA GLY A 143 -10.76 23.57 8.12
C GLY A 143 -10.55 25.06 7.87
N LYS A 144 -11.57 25.90 8.07
CA LYS A 144 -11.42 27.36 7.97
C LYS A 144 -10.35 27.85 8.93
N ASP A 145 -9.50 28.76 8.43
CA ASP A 145 -8.36 29.33 9.18
C ASP A 145 -7.29 28.31 9.62
N VAL A 146 -7.19 27.18 8.90
CA VAL A 146 -6.16 26.15 9.05
C VAL A 146 -5.38 26.02 7.75
N VAL A 147 -4.09 25.72 7.84
CA VAL A 147 -3.25 25.33 6.69
C VAL A 147 -3.18 23.80 6.61
N ILE A 148 -3.45 23.25 5.44
CA ILE A 148 -3.16 21.86 5.10
C ILE A 148 -1.95 21.84 4.18
N GLY A 149 -0.86 21.25 4.66
CA GLY A 149 0.34 21.01 3.87
C GLY A 149 0.33 19.62 3.28
N ILE A 150 0.67 19.47 2.02
CA ILE A 150 0.82 18.16 1.36
C ILE A 150 2.21 18.07 0.77
N VAL A 151 2.93 17.00 1.11
CA VAL A 151 4.22 16.64 0.50
C VAL A 151 4.03 15.35 -0.27
N ASP A 152 4.15 15.41 -1.59
CA ASP A 152 3.83 14.28 -2.46
C ASP A 152 4.29 14.56 -3.90
N ASN A 153 3.91 13.71 -4.87
CA ASN A 153 4.22 13.80 -6.29
C ASN A 153 2.95 13.61 -7.13
N GLY A 154 2.83 14.33 -8.23
CA GLY A 154 1.69 14.25 -9.15
C GLY A 154 0.58 15.26 -8.83
N PHE A 155 0.96 16.53 -8.65
CA PHE A 155 0.01 17.63 -8.42
C PHE A 155 -0.46 18.25 -9.73
N GLU A 156 -1.78 18.40 -9.88
CA GLU A 156 -2.42 19.41 -10.72
C GLU A 156 -2.78 20.60 -9.83
N TYR A 157 -1.93 21.65 -9.82
CA TYR A 157 -2.02 22.76 -8.86
C TYR A 157 -3.33 23.56 -8.96
N GLY A 158 -3.93 23.61 -10.14
CA GLY A 158 -5.18 24.31 -10.42
C GLY A 158 -6.41 23.39 -10.47
N HIS A 159 -6.35 22.18 -9.90
CA HIS A 159 -7.48 21.26 -9.91
C HIS A 159 -8.74 21.90 -9.31
N ILE A 160 -9.91 21.64 -9.91
CA ILE A 160 -11.17 22.30 -9.53
C ILE A 160 -11.52 22.16 -8.04
N ASN A 161 -11.19 21.03 -7.40
CA ASN A 161 -11.45 20.80 -5.98
C ASN A 161 -10.54 21.60 -5.03
N PHE A 162 -9.53 22.30 -5.56
CA PHE A 162 -8.66 23.17 -4.77
C PHE A 162 -9.13 24.61 -4.73
N TYR A 163 -10.21 24.93 -5.42
CA TYR A 163 -10.91 26.18 -5.27
C TYR A 163 -11.84 26.16 -4.04
N ASN A 164 -12.33 27.35 -3.65
CA ASN A 164 -13.41 27.45 -2.69
C ASN A 164 -14.69 26.83 -3.24
N THR A 165 -15.71 26.66 -2.40
CA THR A 165 -16.96 25.98 -2.78
C THR A 165 -17.68 26.67 -3.95
N ASP A 166 -17.46 27.96 -4.18
CA ASP A 166 -18.05 28.73 -5.27
C ASP A 166 -17.22 28.63 -6.58
N GLY A 167 -16.04 28.03 -6.53
CA GLY A 167 -15.14 27.90 -7.68
C GLY A 167 -14.45 29.19 -8.10
N THR A 168 -14.48 30.24 -7.27
CA THR A 168 -14.01 31.59 -7.63
C THR A 168 -12.60 31.88 -7.13
N GLU A 169 -12.15 31.22 -6.05
CA GLU A 169 -10.86 31.48 -5.42
C GLU A 169 -10.08 30.19 -5.24
N LEU A 170 -8.83 30.16 -5.76
CA LEU A 170 -7.90 29.06 -5.52
C LEU A 170 -7.39 29.12 -4.07
N ARG A 171 -7.53 28.00 -3.34
CA ARG A 171 -7.08 27.85 -1.94
C ARG A 171 -5.60 27.40 -1.82
N VAL A 172 -4.94 27.04 -2.93
CA VAL A 172 -3.50 26.80 -2.95
C VAL A 172 -2.80 28.17 -2.82
N LYS A 173 -2.15 28.38 -1.68
CA LYS A 173 -1.51 29.66 -1.33
C LYS A 173 -0.01 29.67 -1.63
N ARG A 174 0.64 28.50 -1.61
CA ARG A 174 2.05 28.30 -1.91
C ARG A 174 2.27 26.96 -2.58
N VAL A 175 3.23 26.92 -3.48
CA VAL A 175 3.77 25.69 -4.06
C VAL A 175 5.28 25.77 -4.03
N TRP A 176 5.94 24.73 -3.53
CA TRP A 176 7.37 24.52 -3.68
C TRP A 176 7.62 23.25 -4.48
N ASN A 177 8.08 23.41 -5.71
CA ASN A 177 8.54 22.28 -6.53
C ASN A 177 10.03 22.07 -6.29
N GLN A 178 10.39 21.08 -5.46
CA GLN A 178 11.77 20.80 -5.07
C GLN A 178 12.65 20.33 -6.24
N ASN A 179 12.03 19.77 -7.29
CA ASN A 179 12.75 19.18 -8.44
C ASN A 179 12.99 20.16 -9.57
N LYS A 180 12.39 21.33 -9.53
CA LYS A 180 12.49 22.32 -10.60
C LYS A 180 13.52 23.39 -10.26
N ASN A 181 14.51 23.55 -11.12
CA ASN A 181 15.49 24.63 -10.97
C ASN A 181 14.86 26.01 -11.21
N GLY A 182 14.94 26.91 -10.23
CA GLY A 182 14.40 28.25 -10.33
C GLY A 182 14.62 29.07 -9.06
N LYS A 183 13.67 29.91 -8.71
CA LYS A 183 13.76 30.75 -7.51
C LYS A 183 13.35 29.92 -6.30
N ALA A 184 14.32 29.52 -5.49
CA ALA A 184 14.09 28.79 -4.23
C ALA A 184 13.31 29.65 -3.21
N PRO A 185 12.56 29.01 -2.27
CA PRO A 185 11.97 29.70 -1.14
C PRO A 185 13.06 30.36 -0.26
N SER A 186 12.66 31.40 0.48
CA SER A 186 13.57 32.04 1.43
C SER A 186 14.03 31.05 2.50
N GLY A 187 15.35 30.98 2.73
CA GLY A 187 15.97 30.04 3.67
C GLY A 187 16.37 28.71 3.05
N PHE A 188 16.02 28.43 1.80
CA PHE A 188 16.37 27.23 1.05
C PHE A 188 17.21 27.60 -0.19
N THR A 189 17.94 26.62 -0.73
CA THR A 189 18.90 26.85 -1.82
C THR A 189 18.55 26.12 -3.11
N TYR A 190 17.43 25.43 -3.16
CA TYR A 190 17.02 24.58 -4.28
C TYR A 190 15.50 24.64 -4.53
N GLY A 191 15.06 24.11 -5.65
CA GLY A 191 13.66 24.07 -6.04
C GLY A 191 13.17 25.41 -6.63
N THR A 192 11.88 25.46 -6.88
CA THR A 192 11.17 26.65 -7.37
C THR A 192 9.93 26.89 -6.53
N GLU A 193 9.80 28.08 -5.98
CA GLU A 193 8.61 28.51 -5.26
C GLU A 193 7.65 29.30 -6.15
N TYR A 194 6.36 29.04 -6.03
CA TYR A 194 5.27 29.83 -6.61
C TYR A 194 4.42 30.41 -5.48
N THR A 195 4.26 31.73 -5.47
CA THR A 195 3.71 32.49 -4.35
C THR A 195 2.40 33.19 -4.67
N THR A 196 2.06 33.32 -5.94
CA THR A 196 0.84 33.97 -6.42
C THR A 196 -0.03 32.98 -7.20
N THR A 197 -1.34 33.21 -7.22
CA THR A 197 -2.29 32.41 -7.98
C THR A 197 -1.89 32.31 -9.46
N ASP A 198 -1.45 33.41 -10.08
CA ASP A 198 -1.06 33.41 -11.48
C ASP A 198 0.18 32.54 -11.75
N GLU A 199 1.19 32.59 -10.87
CA GLU A 199 2.38 31.73 -10.97
C GLU A 199 2.00 30.23 -10.81
N ILE A 200 1.13 29.91 -9.84
CA ILE A 200 0.66 28.55 -9.56
C ILE A 200 -0.11 28.00 -10.76
N LEU A 201 -1.06 28.78 -11.28
CA LEU A 201 -1.86 28.37 -12.45
C LEU A 201 -1.01 28.29 -13.74
N ALA A 202 -0.01 29.15 -13.90
CA ALA A 202 0.92 29.07 -15.02
C ALA A 202 1.84 27.84 -14.95
N ALA A 203 2.21 27.40 -13.74
CA ALA A 203 3.02 26.20 -13.52
C ALA A 203 2.25 24.91 -13.85
N LYS A 204 0.94 24.88 -13.63
CA LYS A 204 -0.03 23.80 -13.88
C LYS A 204 0.19 22.56 -13.04
N TYR A 205 1.29 21.85 -13.23
CA TYR A 205 1.63 20.57 -12.55
C TYR A 205 3.13 20.48 -12.25
N ASP A 206 3.50 19.59 -11.35
CA ASP A 206 4.88 19.17 -11.14
C ASP A 206 5.35 18.19 -12.22
N VAL A 207 4.56 17.12 -12.46
CA VAL A 207 4.77 16.09 -13.47
C VAL A 207 3.46 15.84 -14.23
N THR A 208 3.53 15.26 -15.43
CA THR A 208 2.37 15.13 -16.33
C THR A 208 1.74 13.75 -16.36
N ASP A 209 2.43 12.74 -15.86
CA ASP A 209 2.07 11.33 -15.93
C ASP A 209 1.65 10.72 -14.57
N GLU A 210 1.68 11.53 -13.50
CA GLU A 210 1.29 11.14 -12.15
C GLU A 210 0.10 11.99 -11.65
N THR A 211 -0.70 11.42 -10.76
CA THR A 211 -1.88 12.09 -10.16
C THR A 211 -2.07 11.82 -8.69
N HIS A 212 -1.12 11.11 -8.06
CA HIS A 212 -1.25 10.67 -6.67
C HIS A 212 -1.47 11.84 -5.72
N ALA A 213 -0.62 12.86 -5.79
CA ALA A 213 -0.71 14.05 -4.96
C ALA A 213 -2.01 14.84 -5.12
N THR A 214 -2.53 14.94 -6.35
CA THR A 214 -3.82 15.57 -6.63
C THR A 214 -4.96 14.84 -5.93
N HIS A 215 -4.94 13.50 -5.97
CA HIS A 215 -5.93 12.66 -5.29
C HIS A 215 -5.83 12.79 -3.76
N VAL A 216 -4.62 12.70 -3.21
CA VAL A 216 -4.35 12.86 -1.77
C VAL A 216 -4.82 14.23 -1.27
N THR A 217 -4.48 15.31 -2.00
CA THR A 217 -4.92 16.66 -1.66
C THR A 217 -6.45 16.79 -1.71
N GLY A 218 -7.09 16.17 -2.69
CA GLY A 218 -8.55 16.12 -2.80
C GLY A 218 -9.22 15.46 -1.59
N ILE A 219 -8.64 14.36 -1.09
CA ILE A 219 -9.12 13.68 0.13
C ILE A 219 -8.92 14.54 1.36
N ALA A 220 -7.77 15.18 1.52
CA ALA A 220 -7.46 15.98 2.70
C ALA A 220 -8.23 17.32 2.72
N ALA A 221 -8.23 18.04 1.60
CA ALA A 221 -8.65 19.44 1.55
C ALA A 221 -9.54 19.81 0.34
N GLY A 222 -10.05 18.85 -0.42
CA GLY A 222 -10.92 19.14 -1.55
C GLY A 222 -12.21 19.85 -1.14
N ALA A 223 -12.62 20.88 -1.89
CA ALA A 223 -13.97 21.45 -1.81
C ALA A 223 -14.80 20.93 -2.97
N ASP A 224 -16.04 20.57 -2.71
CA ASP A 224 -16.92 20.01 -3.73
C ASP A 224 -17.89 21.06 -4.31
N HIS A 225 -17.65 21.41 -5.57
CA HIS A 225 -18.57 22.28 -6.32
C HIS A 225 -19.85 21.56 -6.72
N THR A 226 -19.80 20.24 -6.87
CA THR A 226 -20.94 19.42 -7.26
C THR A 226 -21.70 18.86 -6.07
N LYS A 227 -21.14 19.01 -4.86
CA LYS A 227 -21.64 18.48 -3.59
C LYS A 227 -21.68 16.95 -3.49
N SER A 228 -20.85 16.26 -4.30
CA SER A 228 -20.81 14.81 -4.33
C SER A 228 -19.54 14.24 -3.72
N TYR A 229 -18.37 14.85 -3.99
CA TYR A 229 -17.07 14.34 -3.54
C TYR A 229 -16.22 15.49 -3.00
N TYR A 230 -15.98 15.54 -1.70
CA TYR A 230 -15.22 16.57 -1.03
C TYR A 230 -14.34 15.96 0.09
N GLY A 231 -13.28 16.69 0.44
CA GLY A 231 -12.29 16.30 1.43
C GLY A 231 -12.73 16.59 2.86
N VAL A 232 -11.80 16.39 3.76
CA VAL A 232 -11.99 16.59 5.20
C VAL A 232 -12.03 18.09 5.54
N ALA A 233 -11.07 18.87 4.98
CA ALA A 233 -10.86 20.29 5.31
C ALA A 233 -11.09 21.20 4.07
N GLY A 234 -12.33 21.19 3.55
CA GLY A 234 -12.69 21.88 2.30
C GLY A 234 -12.63 23.40 2.34
N GLU A 235 -12.39 24.02 3.49
CA GLU A 235 -12.22 25.48 3.67
C GLU A 235 -10.78 25.87 4.08
N ALA A 236 -9.85 24.90 4.19
CA ALA A 236 -8.48 25.17 4.57
C ALA A 236 -7.68 25.84 3.45
N ASP A 237 -6.68 26.65 3.83
CA ASP A 237 -5.62 27.05 2.92
C ASP A 237 -4.73 25.83 2.60
N ILE A 238 -4.25 25.73 1.37
CA ILE A 238 -3.47 24.59 0.89
C ILE A 238 -2.04 25.06 0.58
N VAL A 239 -1.05 24.30 1.07
CA VAL A 239 0.37 24.47 0.71
C VAL A 239 0.88 23.15 0.16
N LEU A 240 1.44 23.19 -1.03
CA LEU A 240 1.90 22.00 -1.75
C LEU A 240 3.42 21.99 -1.85
N VAL A 241 4.05 20.86 -1.55
CA VAL A 241 5.46 20.63 -1.83
C VAL A 241 5.59 19.41 -2.73
N SER A 242 6.07 19.62 -3.94
CA SER A 242 6.30 18.55 -4.91
C SER A 242 7.66 17.92 -4.64
N TYR A 243 7.64 16.65 -4.33
CA TYR A 243 8.78 15.80 -4.04
C TYR A 243 8.86 14.68 -5.09
N ASP A 244 10.03 14.45 -5.68
CA ASP A 244 10.15 13.42 -6.72
C ASP A 244 10.30 12.02 -6.13
N LEU A 245 9.31 11.17 -6.37
CA LEU A 245 9.33 9.77 -5.95
C LEU A 245 9.87 8.82 -7.03
N ASN A 246 10.09 9.32 -8.25
CA ASN A 246 10.51 8.49 -9.39
C ASN A 246 12.02 8.46 -9.61
N ASP A 247 12.77 9.32 -8.95
CA ASP A 247 14.23 9.35 -9.05
C ASP A 247 14.85 8.55 -7.89
N ASN A 248 15.87 7.73 -8.21
CA ASN A 248 16.70 7.04 -7.21
C ASN A 248 17.46 8.01 -6.28
N THR A 249 17.22 9.31 -6.41
CA THR A 249 17.79 10.40 -5.60
C THR A 249 16.87 10.87 -4.48
N THR A 250 15.70 10.24 -4.27
CA THR A 250 14.80 10.57 -3.17
C THR A 250 15.50 10.47 -1.82
N ASP A 251 15.32 11.48 -0.97
CA ASP A 251 15.99 11.56 0.33
C ASP A 251 15.09 12.11 1.42
N GLN A 252 15.33 11.67 2.67
CA GLN A 252 14.56 12.12 3.83
C GLN A 252 14.85 13.56 4.26
N VAL A 253 15.98 14.13 3.82
CA VAL A 253 16.35 15.52 4.16
C VAL A 253 15.41 16.49 3.47
N SER A 254 15.14 16.25 2.19
CA SER A 254 14.17 17.06 1.42
C SER A 254 12.76 17.01 2.00
N LEU A 255 12.36 15.90 2.61
CA LEU A 255 11.07 15.80 3.34
C LEU A 255 11.08 16.65 4.61
N SER A 256 12.19 16.66 5.34
CA SER A 256 12.39 17.53 6.51
C SER A 256 12.31 19.02 6.15
N ASP A 257 12.95 19.39 5.05
CA ASP A 257 12.88 20.75 4.52
C ASP A 257 11.46 21.12 4.10
N ALA A 258 10.72 20.20 3.50
CA ALA A 258 9.32 20.40 3.14
C ALA A 258 8.44 20.65 4.36
N MET A 259 8.61 19.88 5.45
CA MET A 259 7.90 20.12 6.71
C MET A 259 8.19 21.52 7.26
N LYS A 260 9.46 21.88 7.33
CA LYS A 260 9.91 23.20 7.81
C LYS A 260 9.29 24.33 6.99
N TYR A 261 9.33 24.24 5.66
CA TYR A 261 8.75 25.22 4.75
C TYR A 261 7.26 25.43 4.98
N ILE A 262 6.49 24.34 5.11
CA ILE A 262 5.04 24.40 5.31
C ILE A 262 4.71 25.04 6.67
N TYR A 263 5.40 24.63 7.75
CA TYR A 263 5.17 25.20 9.08
C TYR A 263 5.58 26.67 9.14
N ASP A 264 6.67 27.07 8.49
CA ASP A 264 7.09 28.49 8.43
C ASP A 264 6.07 29.37 7.71
N TYR A 265 5.48 28.83 6.62
CA TYR A 265 4.38 29.54 5.96
C TYR A 265 3.18 29.70 6.91
N ALA A 266 2.73 28.61 7.53
CA ALA A 266 1.58 28.66 8.44
C ALA A 266 1.80 29.63 9.61
N GLU A 267 3.00 29.64 10.19
CA GLU A 267 3.39 30.58 11.23
C GLU A 267 3.38 32.03 10.74
N SER A 268 3.87 32.27 9.52
CA SER A 268 3.90 33.62 8.92
C SER A 268 2.51 34.23 8.72
N VAL A 269 1.48 33.38 8.58
CA VAL A 269 0.07 33.82 8.43
C VAL A 269 -0.73 33.63 9.72
N GLY A 270 -0.10 33.19 10.81
CA GLY A 270 -0.73 33.02 12.14
C GLY A 270 -1.78 31.91 12.19
N LYS A 271 -1.67 30.85 11.37
CA LYS A 271 -2.65 29.76 11.29
C LYS A 271 -2.06 28.45 11.80
N PRO A 272 -2.85 27.61 12.49
CA PRO A 272 -2.45 26.22 12.75
C PRO A 272 -2.32 25.43 11.45
N CYS A 273 -1.51 24.37 11.48
CA CYS A 273 -1.16 23.59 10.31
C CYS A 273 -1.21 22.10 10.59
N VAL A 274 -1.69 21.35 9.60
CA VAL A 274 -1.54 19.89 9.54
C VAL A 274 -0.82 19.53 8.25
N ILE A 275 0.28 18.79 8.35
CA ILE A 275 1.01 18.26 7.20
C ILE A 275 0.58 16.81 6.99
N ASN A 276 0.27 16.45 5.75
CA ASN A 276 0.06 15.07 5.31
C ASN A 276 1.20 14.63 4.38
N MET A 277 1.78 13.48 4.69
CA MET A 277 2.71 12.76 3.82
C MET A 277 2.17 11.36 3.56
N SER A 278 1.66 11.13 2.34
CA SER A 278 1.19 9.82 1.89
C SER A 278 2.33 9.05 1.22
N LEU A 279 3.46 9.01 1.87
CA LEU A 279 4.72 8.38 1.44
C LEU A 279 5.46 7.85 2.67
N GLY A 280 6.46 7.01 2.46
CA GLY A 280 7.23 6.42 3.54
C GLY A 280 8.44 5.64 3.06
N SER A 281 9.17 5.04 3.99
CA SER A 281 10.33 4.20 3.75
C SER A 281 10.26 2.96 4.64
N HIS A 282 10.81 1.84 4.16
CA HIS A 282 10.99 0.62 4.95
C HIS A 282 12.34 0.56 5.69
N ILE A 283 13.15 1.61 5.54
CA ILE A 283 14.49 1.68 6.14
C ILE A 283 14.40 2.43 7.46
N GLY A 284 15.04 1.88 8.48
CA GLY A 284 15.14 2.48 9.81
C GLY A 284 14.49 1.63 10.91
N PRO A 285 14.65 2.03 12.16
CA PRO A 285 14.21 1.25 13.32
C PRO A 285 12.69 1.20 13.51
N HIS A 286 11.92 2.09 12.88
CA HIS A 286 10.46 2.23 13.02
C HIS A 286 9.96 2.37 14.47
N ASP A 287 10.76 2.97 15.33
CA ASP A 287 10.51 3.16 16.77
C ASP A 287 10.51 4.64 17.21
N GLY A 288 10.56 5.56 16.24
CA GLY A 288 10.61 7.01 16.49
C GLY A 288 12.03 7.54 16.78
N THR A 289 13.07 6.73 16.65
CA THR A 289 14.46 7.17 16.93
C THR A 289 15.26 7.55 15.69
N SER A 290 14.72 7.39 14.49
CA SER A 290 15.40 7.82 13.27
C SER A 290 15.64 9.33 13.27
N THR A 291 16.63 9.79 12.51
CA THR A 291 16.90 11.23 12.40
C THR A 291 15.70 11.99 11.82
N PHE A 292 14.97 11.39 10.87
CA PHE A 292 13.74 11.98 10.33
C PHE A 292 12.66 12.12 11.42
N ASP A 293 12.44 11.08 12.23
CA ASP A 293 11.46 11.11 13.32
C ASP A 293 11.80 12.21 14.33
N GLN A 294 13.08 12.33 14.70
CA GLN A 294 13.54 13.40 15.60
C GLN A 294 13.34 14.80 15.04
N VAL A 295 13.53 14.99 13.71
CA VAL A 295 13.23 16.27 13.05
C VAL A 295 11.72 16.52 13.08
N ALA A 296 10.92 15.52 12.75
CA ALA A 296 9.47 15.62 12.77
C ALA A 296 8.95 15.99 14.17
N ASP A 297 9.45 15.33 15.21
CA ASP A 297 9.11 15.64 16.60
C ASP A 297 9.48 17.07 17.00
N ASN A 298 10.66 17.52 16.61
CA ASN A 298 11.12 18.88 16.93
C ASN A 298 10.35 19.98 16.19
N LEU A 299 9.79 19.69 15.01
CA LEU A 299 9.02 20.64 14.21
C LEU A 299 7.55 20.70 14.66
N GLN A 300 7.02 19.64 15.26
CA GLN A 300 5.65 19.57 15.77
C GLN A 300 5.48 20.34 17.09
N GLY A 301 4.24 20.65 17.42
CA GLY A 301 3.89 21.35 18.65
C GLY A 301 2.45 21.88 18.60
N PRO A 302 2.07 22.72 19.56
CA PRO A 302 0.73 23.33 19.54
C PRO A 302 0.45 24.04 18.21
N GLY A 303 -0.58 23.57 17.50
CA GLY A 303 -0.96 24.11 16.19
C GLY A 303 -0.09 23.62 15.02
N LYS A 304 0.85 22.71 15.23
CA LYS A 304 1.71 22.11 14.19
C LYS A 304 1.64 20.60 14.29
N LEU A 305 0.85 19.96 13.43
CA LEU A 305 0.62 18.52 13.44
C LEU A 305 1.14 17.87 12.17
N PHE A 306 1.53 16.58 12.29
CA PHE A 306 1.99 15.75 11.20
C PHE A 306 1.18 14.46 11.12
N ALA A 307 0.80 14.06 9.92
CA ALA A 307 0.13 12.80 9.61
C ALA A 307 0.92 12.06 8.53
N GLY A 308 1.57 10.98 8.90
CA GLY A 308 2.29 10.08 8.00
C GLY A 308 1.46 8.86 7.64
N ALA A 309 1.74 8.29 6.46
CA ALA A 309 1.13 7.03 6.04
C ALA A 309 1.74 5.84 6.80
N ALA A 310 0.88 4.87 7.14
CA ALA A 310 1.33 3.61 7.74
C ALA A 310 1.84 2.57 6.71
N GLY A 311 1.77 2.90 5.41
CA GLY A 311 2.16 2.02 4.31
C GLY A 311 1.02 1.16 3.77
N ASN A 312 1.30 0.44 2.69
CA ASN A 312 0.35 -0.42 1.97
C ASN A 312 0.61 -1.91 2.19
N GLU A 313 1.68 -2.26 2.86
CA GLU A 313 2.29 -3.59 2.94
C GLU A 313 1.84 -4.38 4.18
N GLY A 314 0.68 -4.04 4.76
CA GLY A 314 0.18 -4.67 5.98
C GLY A 314 -0.04 -6.20 5.92
N CYS A 315 -0.05 -6.78 4.72
CA CYS A 315 -0.12 -8.23 4.51
C CYS A 315 1.23 -8.87 4.18
N ASP A 316 2.30 -8.07 4.03
CA ASP A 316 3.61 -8.55 3.62
C ASP A 316 4.48 -8.87 4.85
N PRO A 317 5.19 -10.00 4.87
CA PRO A 317 6.04 -10.39 5.99
C PRO A 317 7.38 -9.64 5.97
N MET A 318 7.36 -8.32 6.11
CA MET A 318 8.54 -7.46 5.98
C MET A 318 9.25 -7.19 7.30
N HIS A 319 8.59 -7.42 8.44
CA HIS A 319 9.13 -7.10 9.76
C HIS A 319 9.11 -8.31 10.67
N LEU A 320 10.18 -8.48 11.42
CA LEU A 320 10.31 -9.52 12.43
C LEU A 320 11.01 -8.94 13.66
N SER A 321 10.43 -9.12 14.82
CA SER A 321 11.06 -8.71 16.08
C SER A 321 11.11 -9.84 17.09
N LYS A 322 12.11 -9.82 17.97
CA LYS A 322 12.26 -10.76 19.06
C LYS A 322 13.00 -10.15 20.23
N THR A 323 12.46 -10.30 21.41
CA THR A 323 13.19 -10.06 22.66
C THR A 323 13.98 -11.32 23.02
N PHE A 324 15.29 -11.23 23.09
CA PHE A 324 16.18 -12.32 23.45
C PHE A 324 16.20 -12.55 24.96
N THR A 325 16.37 -13.81 25.36
CA THR A 325 16.61 -14.22 26.75
C THR A 325 17.81 -15.16 26.79
N SER A 326 18.32 -15.46 27.99
CA SER A 326 19.43 -16.39 28.14
C SER A 326 19.15 -17.80 27.62
N SER A 327 17.89 -18.22 27.61
CA SER A 327 17.47 -19.55 27.14
C SER A 327 16.90 -19.53 25.70
N ASP A 328 16.54 -18.35 25.17
CA ASP A 328 15.98 -18.18 23.82
C ASP A 328 16.64 -16.96 23.14
N ASN A 329 17.84 -17.19 22.62
CA ASN A 329 18.75 -16.16 22.13
C ASN A 329 19.04 -16.27 20.62
N THR A 330 18.17 -16.96 19.87
CA THR A 330 18.34 -17.12 18.43
C THR A 330 17.03 -16.77 17.72
N LEU A 331 17.14 -15.99 16.65
CA LEU A 331 16.08 -15.72 15.69
C LEU A 331 16.52 -16.25 14.34
N LYS A 332 15.65 -17.00 13.67
CA LYS A 332 15.87 -17.50 12.30
C LYS A 332 14.68 -17.17 11.45
N THR A 333 14.94 -16.70 10.24
CA THR A 333 13.94 -16.46 9.21
C THR A 333 14.51 -16.74 7.84
N PHE A 334 13.66 -16.71 6.82
CA PHE A 334 14.06 -16.76 5.43
C PHE A 334 13.81 -15.39 4.80
N ILE A 335 14.72 -14.98 3.92
CA ILE A 335 14.52 -13.86 3.01
C ILE A 335 14.09 -14.46 1.69
N ASP A 336 12.92 -14.08 1.20
CA ASP A 336 12.40 -14.51 -0.09
C ASP A 336 12.45 -13.34 -1.07
N PHE A 337 12.84 -13.62 -2.31
CA PHE A 337 12.84 -12.64 -3.38
C PHE A 337 11.52 -12.76 -4.12
N LEU A 338 10.71 -11.72 -4.08
CA LEU A 338 9.36 -11.72 -4.69
C LEU A 338 9.40 -11.78 -6.21
N ASP A 339 10.48 -11.31 -6.83
CA ASP A 339 10.71 -11.34 -8.27
C ASP A 339 12.08 -11.97 -8.60
N ASN A 340 12.09 -12.84 -9.62
CA ASN A 340 13.32 -13.44 -10.15
C ASN A 340 14.26 -12.41 -10.84
N SER A 341 13.80 -11.19 -11.08
CA SER A 341 14.61 -10.09 -11.61
C SER A 341 15.40 -9.37 -10.53
N ASP A 342 14.97 -9.46 -9.27
CA ASP A 342 15.65 -8.84 -8.14
C ASP A 342 16.96 -9.55 -7.85
N ARG A 343 18.06 -8.80 -7.93
CA ARG A 343 19.42 -9.33 -7.73
C ARG A 343 19.96 -9.02 -6.34
N TYR A 344 19.26 -8.23 -5.55
CA TYR A 344 19.64 -7.87 -4.19
C TYR A 344 18.41 -7.71 -3.31
N SER A 345 18.61 -7.90 -2.03
CA SER A 345 17.65 -7.57 -0.98
C SER A 345 18.39 -6.82 0.10
N MET A 346 17.73 -5.85 0.73
CA MET A 346 18.28 -5.13 1.88
C MET A 346 17.71 -5.72 3.16
N LEU A 347 18.59 -6.02 4.10
CA LEU A 347 18.23 -6.45 5.44
C LEU A 347 18.70 -5.37 6.42
N ASP A 348 17.76 -4.65 7.00
CA ASP A 348 18.03 -3.64 8.01
C ASP A 348 17.78 -4.24 9.39
N ILE A 349 18.80 -4.26 10.26
CA ILE A 349 18.77 -4.94 11.55
C ILE A 349 19.10 -3.95 12.65
N TRP A 350 18.17 -3.81 13.57
CA TRP A 350 18.27 -2.93 14.72
C TRP A 350 18.30 -3.72 16.03
N GLY A 351 19.12 -3.32 16.96
CA GLY A 351 19.23 -3.90 18.30
C GLY A 351 19.40 -2.81 19.36
N GLU A 352 19.32 -3.17 20.62
CA GLU A 352 19.51 -2.24 21.72
C GLU A 352 20.90 -1.62 21.71
N PRO A 353 21.03 -0.30 21.95
CA PRO A 353 22.31 0.39 21.96
C PRO A 353 23.29 -0.25 22.97
N GLY A 354 24.52 -0.49 22.52
CA GLY A 354 25.58 -1.07 23.35
C GLY A 354 25.58 -2.59 23.45
N GLU A 355 24.55 -3.26 22.98
CA GLU A 355 24.52 -4.72 22.96
C GLU A 355 25.29 -5.30 21.77
N THR A 356 25.72 -6.53 21.91
CA THR A 356 26.48 -7.26 20.90
C THR A 356 25.62 -8.41 20.37
N PHE A 357 25.49 -8.51 19.06
CA PHE A 357 24.77 -9.62 18.42
C PHE A 357 25.54 -10.17 17.23
N LYS A 358 25.20 -11.38 16.87
CA LYS A 358 25.81 -12.10 15.76
C LYS A 358 24.77 -12.36 14.68
N ILE A 359 25.10 -11.98 13.45
CA ILE A 359 24.26 -12.25 12.26
C ILE A 359 24.95 -13.34 11.46
N THR A 360 24.19 -14.36 11.08
CA THR A 360 24.65 -15.38 10.13
C THR A 360 23.71 -15.37 8.92
N ILE A 361 24.26 -15.18 7.74
CA ILE A 361 23.55 -15.24 6.47
C ILE A 361 23.93 -16.54 5.77
N ASP A 362 22.93 -17.36 5.49
CA ASP A 362 23.09 -18.64 4.81
C ASP A 362 22.39 -18.63 3.44
N ARG A 363 23.10 -19.01 2.40
CA ARG A 363 22.47 -19.42 1.15
C ARG A 363 22.04 -20.88 1.28
N TYR A 364 20.74 -21.08 1.52
CA TYR A 364 20.20 -22.40 1.82
C TYR A 364 19.57 -23.04 0.58
N ASN A 365 20.06 -24.22 0.20
CA ASN A 365 19.49 -24.99 -0.89
C ASN A 365 18.36 -25.89 -0.34
N ILE A 366 17.12 -25.50 -0.60
CA ILE A 366 15.92 -26.20 -0.11
C ILE A 366 15.87 -27.63 -0.65
N SER A 367 16.19 -27.84 -1.95
CA SER A 367 16.13 -29.16 -2.57
C SER A 367 17.14 -30.16 -1.98
N LYS A 368 18.31 -29.66 -1.56
CA LYS A 368 19.36 -30.47 -0.94
C LYS A 368 19.31 -30.46 0.59
N ASN A 369 18.42 -29.68 1.16
CA ASN A 369 18.28 -29.47 2.60
C ASN A 369 19.61 -29.14 3.30
N LYS A 370 20.39 -28.21 2.72
CA LYS A 370 21.69 -27.81 3.26
C LYS A 370 22.08 -26.38 2.93
N SER A 371 22.89 -25.78 3.79
CA SER A 371 23.57 -24.52 3.49
C SER A 371 24.69 -24.78 2.47
N GLU A 372 24.74 -23.98 1.41
CA GLU A 372 25.78 -23.97 0.38
C GLU A 372 26.80 -22.85 0.61
N TYR A 373 26.42 -21.82 1.35
CA TYR A 373 27.27 -20.72 1.74
C TYR A 373 26.79 -20.20 3.09
N SER A 374 27.70 -19.80 3.95
CA SER A 374 27.40 -19.23 5.25
C SER A 374 28.44 -18.18 5.61
N GLU A 375 28.00 -17.00 5.96
CA GLU A 375 28.86 -15.95 6.48
C GLU A 375 28.32 -15.42 7.81
N THR A 376 29.23 -15.22 8.77
CA THR A 376 28.87 -14.78 10.11
C THR A 376 29.60 -13.48 10.44
N VAL A 377 28.85 -12.52 10.94
CA VAL A 377 29.33 -11.21 11.36
C VAL A 377 28.96 -10.97 12.80
N ASN A 378 29.93 -10.47 13.59
CA ASN A 378 29.67 -9.96 14.94
C ASN A 378 29.51 -8.44 14.85
N ILE A 379 28.41 -7.93 15.37
CA ILE A 379 28.13 -6.50 15.50
C ILE A 379 28.26 -6.15 16.97
N SER A 380 29.11 -5.18 17.27
CA SER A 380 29.34 -4.67 18.63
C SER A 380 29.26 -3.15 18.65
N GLY A 381 28.50 -2.60 19.59
CA GLY A 381 28.28 -1.16 19.69
C GLY A 381 27.61 -0.59 18.42
N ASN A 382 27.95 0.62 18.06
CA ASN A 382 27.41 1.32 16.88
C ASN A 382 28.15 0.97 15.57
N GLY A 383 28.60 -0.27 15.43
CA GLY A 383 29.34 -0.73 14.26
C GLY A 383 28.42 -1.11 13.10
N SER A 384 28.89 -0.85 11.88
CA SER A 384 28.29 -1.41 10.66
C SER A 384 29.29 -2.31 9.93
N LYS A 385 28.79 -3.32 9.24
CA LYS A 385 29.61 -4.19 8.38
C LYS A 385 28.86 -4.55 7.12
N THR A 386 29.52 -4.37 5.99
CA THR A 386 29.00 -4.84 4.69
C THR A 386 29.43 -6.27 4.46
N ILE A 387 28.51 -7.12 4.04
CA ILE A 387 28.72 -8.50 3.58
C ILE A 387 28.43 -8.49 2.09
N SER A 388 29.36 -8.97 1.27
CA SER A 388 29.24 -9.00 -0.18
C SER A 388 29.34 -10.41 -0.74
#